data_feaac399be848a84b43f906167e08291
#
_entry.id   feaac399be848a84b43f906167e08291
#
_cell.length_a   1.000
_cell.length_b   1.000
_cell.length_c   1.000
_cell.angle_alpha   90.00
_cell.angle_beta   90.00
_cell.angle_gamma   90.00
#
_symmetry.space_group_name_H-M   'P 1'
#
loop_
_entity.id
_entity.type
_entity.pdbx_description
1 polymer ?
#
loop_
_entity_poly.entity_id
_entity_poly.type
_entity_poly.pdbx_seq_one_letter_code
_entity_poly.pdbx_strand_id
1 'polypeptide(L)'
;MHGGDIYSAKVKYDFSVNVNPFPLPFKIFCKYIFSFGSLRRYPEQNSADLIDSISKKYNVSPEKITAGNGASEMIFSATRALMPKKAILISPCFTGYKHALESTGSEIIYFSLNEKDNFDFTEKKISELKDMLCKEKPEMLFLCNPNNPNGKLFSKEIIMQLLECCKKTGTFVLLDECFMDLTGKADDFSLIEKIESYRNLLIVNALTKTFAVPGLRIGFCFCSSNEMILKIKNQIPEWNVSVIAQKIGSKLLLCKKFISETTKRLSIERKFLSDRLEKMGFKTYTTDSNFILFHSENEKILKEKLLEKEILIRDCSDYEILGSGYYRIAVKTHRENKKILSSIKKVMGA
;
A
#
# COMPACT_ATOMS: atom_id res chain seq x y z
N MET A 1 6.10 -13.24 7.90
CA MET A 1 4.76 -13.18 8.57
C MET A 1 4.21 -11.77 8.38
N HIS A 2 2.97 -11.58 7.92
CA HIS A 2 2.37 -10.24 7.76
C HIS A 2 2.13 -9.58 9.13
N GLY A 3 2.03 -8.22 9.16
CA GLY A 3 1.53 -7.52 10.34
C GLY A 3 0.03 -7.80 10.55
N GLY A 4 -0.51 -7.43 11.74
CA GLY A 4 -1.94 -7.55 12.07
C GLY A 4 -2.35 -8.87 12.71
N ASP A 5 -1.40 -9.71 13.09
CA ASP A 5 -1.71 -10.92 13.86
C ASP A 5 -1.94 -10.56 15.35
N ILE A 6 -3.15 -10.05 15.60
CA ILE A 6 -3.62 -9.73 16.96
C ILE A 6 -4.38 -10.88 17.60
N TYR A 7 -4.46 -12.03 16.93
CA TYR A 7 -5.23 -13.20 17.38
C TYR A 7 -4.34 -14.25 18.04
N SER A 8 -3.05 -14.31 17.64
CA SER A 8 -2.09 -15.29 18.20
C SER A 8 -1.47 -14.85 19.52
N ALA A 9 -1.62 -13.58 19.91
CA ALA A 9 -1.10 -13.04 21.16
C ALA A 9 -2.01 -11.92 21.68
N LYS A 10 -1.89 -11.62 22.97
CA LYS A 10 -2.61 -10.48 23.57
C LYS A 10 -1.99 -9.16 23.11
N VAL A 11 -2.69 -8.45 22.24
CA VAL A 11 -2.25 -7.17 21.69
C VAL A 11 -3.21 -6.05 22.09
N LYS A 12 -2.70 -5.04 22.77
CA LYS A 12 -3.44 -3.82 23.13
C LYS A 12 -3.18 -2.68 22.15
N TYR A 13 -1.98 -2.61 21.61
CA TYR A 13 -1.58 -1.59 20.66
C TYR A 13 -0.94 -2.26 19.43
N ASP A 14 -1.62 -2.21 18.31
CA ASP A 14 -1.10 -2.75 17.06
C ASP A 14 -0.50 -1.64 16.19
N PHE A 15 0.83 -1.57 16.14
CA PHE A 15 1.61 -0.69 15.26
C PHE A 15 2.11 -1.42 14.01
N SER A 16 1.79 -2.69 13.83
CA SER A 16 2.27 -3.51 12.71
C SER A 16 1.51 -3.26 11.41
N VAL A 17 0.27 -2.75 11.49
CA VAL A 17 -0.58 -2.42 10.34
C VAL A 17 -0.69 -0.92 10.11
N ASN A 18 -0.51 -0.51 8.87
CA ASN A 18 -0.43 0.89 8.47
C ASN A 18 -1.80 1.44 8.09
N VAL A 19 -2.72 1.53 9.04
CA VAL A 19 -4.04 2.12 8.83
C VAL A 19 -4.13 3.51 9.47
N ASN A 20 -5.01 4.36 8.92
CA ASN A 20 -5.30 5.66 9.48
C ASN A 20 -5.73 5.52 10.96
N PRO A 21 -5.11 6.22 11.92
CA PRO A 21 -5.44 6.11 13.34
C PRO A 21 -6.66 6.91 13.77
N PHE A 22 -7.20 7.77 12.90
CA PHE A 22 -8.30 8.65 13.27
C PHE A 22 -9.66 8.02 12.98
N PRO A 23 -10.65 8.23 13.86
CA PRO A 23 -11.97 7.64 13.71
C PRO A 23 -12.69 8.21 12.48
N LEU A 24 -13.47 7.36 11.83
CA LEU A 24 -14.34 7.76 10.74
C LEU A 24 -15.37 8.83 11.19
N PRO A 25 -15.79 9.70 10.25
CA PRO A 25 -16.89 10.64 10.53
C PRO A 25 -18.14 9.90 10.99
N PHE A 26 -18.80 10.42 12.04
CA PHE A 26 -19.98 9.78 12.64
C PHE A 26 -21.10 9.48 11.64
N LYS A 27 -21.29 10.35 10.63
CA LYS A 27 -22.25 10.11 9.54
C LYS A 27 -22.00 8.82 8.76
N ILE A 28 -20.73 8.42 8.60
CA ILE A 28 -20.36 7.15 7.93
C ILE A 28 -20.65 5.97 8.86
N PHE A 29 -20.36 6.11 10.14
CA PHE A 29 -20.70 5.09 11.14
C PHE A 29 -22.22 4.81 11.19
N CYS A 30 -23.05 5.84 11.21
CA CYS A 30 -24.51 5.68 11.13
C CYS A 30 -24.94 4.94 9.86
N LYS A 31 -24.37 5.32 8.69
CA LYS A 31 -24.70 4.63 7.43
C LYS A 31 -24.29 3.16 7.43
N TYR A 32 -23.18 2.81 8.09
CA TYR A 32 -22.77 1.42 8.26
C TYR A 32 -23.84 0.63 9.02
N ILE A 33 -24.31 1.13 10.18
CA ILE A 33 -25.35 0.49 10.97
C ILE A 33 -26.63 0.31 10.15
N PHE A 34 -27.12 1.36 9.48
CA PHE A 34 -28.33 1.29 8.66
C PHE A 34 -28.20 0.44 7.39
N SER A 35 -26.99 -0.04 7.06
CA SER A 35 -26.78 -0.91 5.91
C SER A 35 -27.04 -2.39 6.21
N PHE A 36 -27.20 -2.80 7.48
CA PHE A 36 -27.40 -4.21 7.86
C PHE A 36 -28.62 -4.85 7.18
N GLY A 37 -29.70 -4.12 6.97
CA GLY A 37 -30.87 -4.63 6.24
C GLY A 37 -30.58 -5.09 4.80
N SER A 38 -29.46 -4.63 4.23
CA SER A 38 -29.04 -4.99 2.87
C SER A 38 -28.38 -6.37 2.79
N LEU A 39 -27.96 -6.96 3.91
CA LEU A 39 -27.32 -8.27 3.98
C LEU A 39 -28.20 -9.43 3.45
N ARG A 40 -29.50 -9.20 3.34
CA ARG A 40 -30.45 -10.18 2.79
C ARG A 40 -30.44 -10.26 1.24
N ARG A 41 -29.60 -9.45 0.57
CA ARG A 41 -29.55 -9.35 -0.89
C ARG A 41 -28.13 -9.63 -1.35
N TYR A 42 -27.98 -10.27 -2.52
CA TYR A 42 -26.71 -10.27 -3.20
C TYR A 42 -26.26 -8.85 -3.52
N PRO A 43 -24.94 -8.58 -3.49
CA PRO A 43 -24.42 -7.30 -3.96
C PRO A 43 -24.73 -7.10 -5.45
N GLU A 44 -24.65 -5.84 -5.91
CA GLU A 44 -24.68 -5.59 -7.36
C GLU A 44 -23.37 -6.09 -7.98
N GLN A 45 -23.50 -6.88 -9.04
CA GLN A 45 -22.42 -7.67 -9.60
C GLN A 45 -21.22 -6.83 -10.07
N ASN A 46 -21.48 -5.68 -10.68
CA ASN A 46 -20.47 -4.79 -11.24
C ASN A 46 -20.01 -3.69 -10.28
N SER A 47 -20.58 -3.63 -9.06
CA SER A 47 -20.32 -2.55 -8.10
C SER A 47 -20.51 -1.13 -8.67
N ALA A 48 -21.54 -0.95 -9.52
CA ALA A 48 -21.74 0.24 -10.36
C ALA A 48 -21.72 1.57 -9.56
N ASP A 49 -22.47 1.67 -8.44
CA ASP A 49 -22.46 2.86 -7.58
C ASP A 49 -21.08 3.15 -6.96
N LEU A 50 -20.33 2.11 -6.63
CA LEU A 50 -18.98 2.25 -6.10
C LEU A 50 -18.02 2.73 -7.21
N ILE A 51 -18.07 2.12 -8.39
CA ILE A 51 -17.27 2.52 -9.55
C ILE A 51 -17.58 3.95 -9.97
N ASP A 52 -18.85 4.35 -10.01
CA ASP A 52 -19.25 5.74 -10.31
C ASP A 52 -18.67 6.73 -9.29
N SER A 53 -18.68 6.36 -8.00
CA SER A 53 -18.07 7.19 -6.95
C SER A 53 -16.56 7.28 -7.06
N ILE A 54 -15.87 6.21 -7.47
CA ILE A 54 -14.43 6.19 -7.74
C ILE A 54 -14.14 7.07 -8.97
N SER A 55 -14.89 6.88 -10.05
CA SER A 55 -14.80 7.65 -11.29
C SER A 55 -14.87 9.15 -11.00
N LYS A 56 -15.86 9.59 -10.23
CA LYS A 56 -16.06 11.01 -9.84
C LYS A 56 -14.93 11.55 -8.95
N LYS A 57 -14.39 10.73 -8.04
CA LYS A 57 -13.28 11.16 -7.17
C LYS A 57 -12.00 11.38 -7.94
N TYR A 58 -11.66 10.45 -8.84
CA TYR A 58 -10.37 10.42 -9.53
C TYR A 58 -10.43 10.94 -10.97
N ASN A 59 -11.61 11.32 -11.45
CA ASN A 59 -11.85 11.79 -12.81
C ASN A 59 -11.35 10.79 -13.90
N VAL A 60 -11.69 9.52 -13.71
CA VAL A 60 -11.38 8.43 -14.64
C VAL A 60 -12.68 7.77 -15.11
N SER A 61 -12.81 7.48 -16.38
CA SER A 61 -14.00 6.85 -16.96
C SER A 61 -14.33 5.49 -16.31
N PRO A 62 -15.61 5.20 -16.00
CA PRO A 62 -16.02 3.98 -15.28
C PRO A 62 -15.55 2.67 -15.93
N GLU A 63 -15.49 2.60 -17.26
CA GLU A 63 -15.06 1.42 -18.00
C GLU A 63 -13.58 1.07 -17.80
N LYS A 64 -12.78 2.02 -17.29
CA LYS A 64 -11.36 1.85 -16.96
C LYS A 64 -11.11 1.51 -15.51
N ILE A 65 -12.17 1.22 -14.77
CA ILE A 65 -12.13 0.94 -13.34
C ILE A 65 -12.67 -0.46 -13.08
N THR A 66 -12.00 -1.18 -12.17
CA THR A 66 -12.52 -2.44 -11.61
C THR A 66 -12.39 -2.41 -10.11
N ALA A 67 -13.45 -2.80 -9.40
CA ALA A 67 -13.46 -2.90 -7.94
C ALA A 67 -13.30 -4.34 -7.49
N GLY A 68 -12.68 -4.52 -6.31
CA GLY A 68 -12.42 -5.84 -5.73
C GLY A 68 -12.38 -5.86 -4.22
N ASN A 69 -12.21 -7.05 -3.68
CA ASN A 69 -12.20 -7.35 -2.25
C ASN A 69 -10.85 -6.99 -1.60
N GLY A 70 -10.49 -5.70 -1.67
CA GLY A 70 -9.21 -5.12 -1.28
C GLY A 70 -8.18 -5.12 -2.40
N ALA A 71 -7.10 -4.34 -2.22
CA ALA A 71 -6.01 -4.26 -3.19
C ALA A 71 -5.39 -5.63 -3.51
N SER A 72 -5.35 -6.53 -2.53
CA SER A 72 -4.79 -7.87 -2.74
C SER A 72 -5.52 -8.63 -3.85
N GLU A 73 -6.86 -8.57 -3.91
CA GLU A 73 -7.60 -9.19 -5.00
C GLU A 73 -7.25 -8.56 -6.35
N MET A 74 -7.09 -7.24 -6.42
CA MET A 74 -6.68 -6.56 -7.66
C MET A 74 -5.28 -6.99 -8.11
N ILE A 75 -4.33 -7.09 -7.17
CA ILE A 75 -2.96 -7.55 -7.45
C ILE A 75 -2.97 -8.99 -7.98
N PHE A 76 -3.66 -9.91 -7.29
CA PHE A 76 -3.75 -11.31 -7.71
C PHE A 76 -4.49 -11.47 -9.04
N SER A 77 -5.60 -10.75 -9.24
CA SER A 77 -6.38 -10.81 -10.48
C SER A 77 -5.60 -10.25 -11.67
N ALA A 78 -4.84 -9.16 -11.48
CA ALA A 78 -3.97 -8.62 -12.51
C ALA A 78 -2.84 -9.60 -12.88
N THR A 79 -2.21 -10.20 -11.87
CA THR A 79 -1.14 -11.19 -12.09
C THR A 79 -1.66 -12.42 -12.83
N ARG A 80 -2.83 -12.94 -12.44
CA ARG A 80 -3.49 -14.07 -13.14
C ARG A 80 -3.96 -13.71 -14.54
N ALA A 81 -4.42 -12.48 -14.76
CA ALA A 81 -4.84 -12.01 -16.07
C ALA A 81 -3.69 -11.92 -17.07
N LEU A 82 -2.49 -11.59 -16.59
CA LEU A 82 -1.27 -11.49 -17.39
C LEU A 82 -0.50 -12.81 -17.48
N MET A 83 -0.55 -13.66 -16.43
CA MET A 83 0.23 -14.90 -16.33
C MET A 83 1.71 -14.70 -16.71
N PRO A 84 2.42 -13.72 -16.08
CA PRO A 84 3.78 -13.40 -16.49
C PRO A 84 4.71 -14.58 -16.25
N LYS A 85 5.52 -14.95 -17.22
CA LYS A 85 6.59 -15.95 -17.04
C LYS A 85 7.70 -15.39 -16.17
N LYS A 86 8.00 -14.10 -16.36
CA LYS A 86 9.06 -13.39 -15.65
C LYS A 86 8.57 -12.02 -15.19
N ALA A 87 8.85 -11.68 -13.94
CA ALA A 87 8.51 -10.38 -13.36
C ALA A 87 9.67 -9.77 -12.55
N ILE A 88 9.75 -8.45 -12.53
CA ILE A 88 10.69 -7.72 -11.68
C ILE A 88 9.95 -7.12 -10.48
N LEU A 89 10.52 -7.33 -9.28
CA LEU A 89 10.13 -6.68 -8.02
C LEU A 89 11.21 -5.70 -7.56
N ILE A 90 10.82 -4.47 -7.24
CA ILE A 90 11.72 -3.46 -6.70
C ILE A 90 11.85 -3.66 -5.19
N SER A 91 13.01 -4.11 -4.72
CA SER A 91 13.28 -4.37 -3.29
C SER A 91 13.86 -3.17 -2.56
N PRO A 92 13.47 -2.97 -1.28
CA PRO A 92 12.51 -3.79 -0.52
C PRO A 92 11.07 -3.46 -0.92
N CYS A 93 10.19 -4.47 -0.97
CA CYS A 93 8.80 -4.29 -1.38
C CYS A 93 7.81 -5.14 -0.57
N PHE A 94 6.54 -4.83 -0.72
CA PHE A 94 5.46 -5.58 -0.06
C PHE A 94 5.46 -7.05 -0.51
N THR A 95 5.52 -7.96 0.47
CA THR A 95 5.63 -9.42 0.25
C THR A 95 4.43 -10.03 -0.50
N GLY A 96 3.30 -9.34 -0.53
CA GLY A 96 2.11 -9.78 -1.27
C GLY A 96 2.31 -9.84 -2.79
N TYR A 97 3.26 -9.09 -3.36
CA TYR A 97 3.58 -9.17 -4.80
C TYR A 97 4.26 -10.50 -5.13
N LYS A 98 5.25 -10.89 -4.31
CA LYS A 98 5.88 -12.21 -4.41
C LYS A 98 4.84 -13.32 -4.37
N HIS A 99 3.94 -13.29 -3.40
CA HIS A 99 2.89 -14.30 -3.24
C HIS A 99 1.94 -14.35 -4.46
N ALA A 100 1.60 -13.19 -5.05
CA ALA A 100 0.79 -13.16 -6.27
C ALA A 100 1.52 -13.82 -7.46
N LEU A 101 2.81 -13.53 -7.64
CA LEU A 101 3.65 -14.11 -8.70
C LEU A 101 3.87 -15.62 -8.50
N GLU A 102 4.14 -16.06 -7.27
CA GLU A 102 4.27 -17.48 -6.94
C GLU A 102 2.98 -18.25 -7.28
N SER A 103 1.81 -17.63 -7.12
CA SER A 103 0.52 -18.27 -7.45
C SER A 103 0.33 -18.54 -8.96
N THR A 104 1.15 -17.94 -9.81
CA THR A 104 1.14 -18.14 -11.28
C THR A 104 2.39 -18.85 -11.79
N GLY A 105 3.30 -19.26 -10.89
CA GLY A 105 4.55 -19.92 -11.26
C GLY A 105 5.56 -19.01 -11.96
N SER A 106 5.46 -17.69 -11.76
CA SER A 106 6.34 -16.70 -12.39
C SER A 106 7.75 -16.75 -11.82
N GLU A 107 8.77 -16.62 -12.68
CA GLU A 107 10.15 -16.33 -12.29
C GLU A 107 10.22 -14.90 -11.74
N ILE A 108 10.81 -14.73 -10.55
CA ILE A 108 10.90 -13.44 -9.86
C ILE A 108 12.35 -12.96 -9.90
N ILE A 109 12.58 -11.80 -10.49
CA ILE A 109 13.86 -11.09 -10.45
C ILE A 109 13.73 -9.92 -9.49
N TYR A 110 14.64 -9.82 -8.54
CA TYR A 110 14.68 -8.68 -7.61
C TYR A 110 15.65 -7.61 -8.11
N PHE A 111 15.15 -6.39 -8.19
CA PHE A 111 15.98 -5.20 -8.39
C PHE A 111 16.10 -4.45 -7.06
N SER A 112 17.30 -4.38 -6.50
CA SER A 112 17.53 -3.85 -5.16
C SER A 112 17.87 -2.37 -5.16
N LEU A 113 17.11 -1.59 -4.42
CA LEU A 113 17.45 -0.21 -4.07
C LEU A 113 18.42 -0.20 -2.87
N ASN A 114 19.29 0.78 -2.81
CA ASN A 114 20.33 0.82 -1.78
C ASN A 114 19.86 1.52 -0.51
N GLU A 115 20.20 0.96 0.63
CA GLU A 115 19.99 1.59 1.93
C GLU A 115 20.71 2.93 2.05
N LYS A 116 21.93 3.04 1.51
CA LYS A 116 22.74 4.27 1.51
C LYS A 116 22.04 5.45 0.85
N ASP A 117 21.18 5.17 -0.11
CA ASP A 117 20.38 6.15 -0.85
C ASP A 117 18.96 6.29 -0.26
N ASN A 118 18.72 5.86 0.98
CA ASN A 118 17.38 5.76 1.59
C ASN A 118 16.39 4.97 0.72
N PHE A 119 16.86 3.93 0.02
CA PHE A 119 16.05 3.14 -0.90
C PHE A 119 15.36 3.98 -1.97
N ASP A 120 16.04 5.02 -2.47
CA ASP A 120 15.56 5.89 -3.55
C ASP A 120 16.09 5.46 -4.92
N PHE A 121 15.44 5.93 -5.98
CA PHE A 121 15.95 5.85 -7.34
C PHE A 121 16.94 6.97 -7.61
N THR A 122 18.23 6.66 -7.52
CA THR A 122 19.28 7.53 -8.06
C THR A 122 19.34 7.38 -9.58
N GLU A 123 19.95 8.37 -10.29
CA GLU A 123 20.18 8.29 -11.75
C GLU A 123 20.83 6.97 -12.16
N LYS A 124 21.83 6.51 -11.36
CA LYS A 124 22.49 5.23 -11.55
C LYS A 124 21.51 4.06 -11.46
N LYS A 125 20.64 4.04 -10.42
CA LYS A 125 19.64 2.99 -10.23
C LYS A 125 18.58 2.98 -11.32
N ILE A 126 18.19 4.14 -11.82
CA ILE A 126 17.28 4.26 -12.96
C ILE A 126 17.91 3.64 -14.21
N SER A 127 19.19 3.96 -14.50
CA SER A 127 19.90 3.36 -15.63
C SER A 127 20.04 1.84 -15.49
N GLU A 128 20.49 1.35 -14.33
CA GLU A 128 20.62 -0.08 -14.03
C GLU A 128 19.28 -0.84 -14.24
N LEU A 129 18.16 -0.26 -13.79
CA LEU A 129 16.85 -0.88 -13.99
C LEU A 129 16.42 -0.89 -15.46
N LYS A 130 16.68 0.19 -16.21
CA LYS A 130 16.39 0.24 -17.65
C LYS A 130 17.20 -0.81 -18.42
N ASP A 131 18.48 -0.98 -18.09
CA ASP A 131 19.35 -2.00 -18.69
C ASP A 131 18.83 -3.41 -18.36
N MET A 132 18.41 -3.65 -17.10
CA MET A 132 17.79 -4.91 -16.69
C MET A 132 16.48 -5.17 -17.44
N LEU A 133 15.61 -4.18 -17.60
CA LEU A 133 14.36 -4.30 -18.37
C LEU A 133 14.62 -4.67 -19.83
N CYS A 134 15.63 -4.05 -20.46
CA CYS A 134 16.02 -4.35 -21.84
C CYS A 134 16.61 -5.76 -21.99
N LYS A 135 17.40 -6.21 -21.02
CA LYS A 135 18.06 -7.52 -21.03
C LYS A 135 17.08 -8.65 -20.73
N GLU A 136 16.38 -8.55 -19.62
CA GLU A 136 15.53 -9.62 -19.09
C GLU A 136 14.14 -9.68 -19.74
N LYS A 137 13.67 -8.58 -20.33
CA LYS A 137 12.34 -8.42 -20.98
C LYS A 137 11.21 -9.05 -20.16
N PRO A 138 11.05 -8.65 -18.87
CA PRO A 138 10.00 -9.20 -18.03
C PRO A 138 8.63 -8.81 -18.58
N GLU A 139 7.65 -9.67 -18.42
CA GLU A 139 6.27 -9.34 -18.79
C GLU A 139 5.62 -8.39 -17.78
N MET A 140 6.13 -8.35 -16.53
CA MET A 140 5.55 -7.51 -15.48
C MET A 140 6.62 -6.86 -14.60
N LEU A 141 6.40 -5.58 -14.25
CA LEU A 141 7.16 -4.82 -13.25
C LEU A 141 6.22 -4.36 -12.15
N PHE A 142 6.57 -4.59 -10.89
CA PHE A 142 5.83 -4.08 -9.74
C PHE A 142 6.54 -2.86 -9.15
N LEU A 143 5.80 -1.78 -9.01
CA LEU A 143 6.20 -0.55 -8.33
C LEU A 143 5.21 -0.24 -7.22
N CYS A 144 5.66 0.37 -6.14
CA CYS A 144 4.82 0.82 -5.03
C CYS A 144 5.14 2.27 -4.71
N ASN A 145 4.13 3.14 -4.72
CA ASN A 145 4.33 4.58 -4.48
C ASN A 145 3.20 5.18 -3.61
N PRO A 146 3.45 5.53 -2.34
CA PRO A 146 4.72 5.39 -1.61
C PRO A 146 5.13 3.94 -1.40
N ASN A 147 6.44 3.67 -1.42
CA ASN A 147 6.94 2.31 -1.28
C ASN A 147 6.72 1.74 0.13
N ASN A 148 6.46 0.46 0.22
CA ASN A 148 6.33 -0.28 1.48
C ASN A 148 7.42 -1.36 1.51
N PRO A 149 8.40 -1.30 2.49
CA PRO A 149 8.20 -0.83 3.86
C PRO A 149 8.76 0.55 4.22
N ASN A 150 9.47 1.26 3.37
CA ASN A 150 10.19 2.49 3.73
C ASN A 150 9.36 3.78 3.63
N GLY A 151 8.21 3.76 2.95
CA GLY A 151 7.31 4.92 2.80
C GLY A 151 7.81 6.01 1.85
N LYS A 152 8.85 5.73 1.06
CA LYS A 152 9.43 6.67 0.10
C LYS A 152 8.48 6.94 -1.06
N LEU A 153 8.33 8.21 -1.42
CA LEU A 153 7.69 8.66 -2.66
C LEU A 153 8.72 8.76 -3.78
N PHE A 154 8.41 8.15 -4.90
CA PHE A 154 9.13 8.34 -6.15
C PHE A 154 8.41 9.39 -7.00
N SER A 155 9.16 10.27 -7.64
CA SER A 155 8.57 11.34 -8.45
C SER A 155 7.87 10.80 -9.70
N LYS A 156 6.90 11.56 -10.23
CA LYS A 156 6.19 11.21 -11.47
C LYS A 156 7.17 11.01 -12.63
N GLU A 157 8.20 11.86 -12.70
CA GLU A 157 9.21 11.84 -13.77
C GLU A 157 9.99 10.53 -13.79
N ILE A 158 10.39 10.02 -12.61
CA ILE A 158 11.08 8.73 -12.48
C ILE A 158 10.18 7.60 -12.96
N ILE A 159 8.93 7.56 -12.47
CA ILE A 159 8.00 6.49 -12.84
C ILE A 159 7.65 6.56 -14.32
N MET A 160 7.44 7.75 -14.90
CA MET A 160 7.19 7.92 -16.33
C MET A 160 8.38 7.47 -17.18
N GLN A 161 9.63 7.78 -16.77
CA GLN A 161 10.81 7.27 -17.48
C GLN A 161 10.87 5.73 -17.50
N LEU A 162 10.51 5.08 -16.40
CA LEU A 162 10.43 3.61 -16.32
C LEU A 162 9.28 3.06 -17.19
N LEU A 163 8.12 3.72 -17.19
CA LEU A 163 6.96 3.36 -18.03
C LEU A 163 7.29 3.40 -19.51
N GLU A 164 8.02 4.43 -19.97
CA GLU A 164 8.47 4.54 -21.36
C GLU A 164 9.47 3.41 -21.74
N CYS A 165 10.35 3.03 -20.82
CA CYS A 165 11.23 1.88 -21.03
C CYS A 165 10.42 0.58 -21.08
N CYS A 166 9.51 0.37 -20.12
CA CYS A 166 8.61 -0.79 -20.08
C CYS A 166 7.74 -0.91 -21.33
N LYS A 167 7.25 0.21 -21.89
CA LYS A 167 6.51 0.23 -23.14
C LYS A 167 7.32 -0.32 -24.31
N LYS A 168 8.62 0.04 -24.38
CA LYS A 168 9.53 -0.44 -25.45
C LYS A 168 9.86 -1.92 -25.29
N THR A 169 9.92 -2.43 -24.07
CA THR A 169 10.23 -3.85 -23.79
C THR A 169 9.00 -4.76 -23.76
N GLY A 170 7.80 -4.21 -23.88
CA GLY A 170 6.54 -4.96 -23.77
C GLY A 170 6.17 -5.30 -22.31
N THR A 171 6.81 -4.67 -21.34
CA THR A 171 6.58 -4.91 -19.91
C THR A 171 5.34 -4.15 -19.42
N PHE A 172 4.45 -4.85 -18.72
CA PHE A 172 3.29 -4.26 -18.06
C PHE A 172 3.66 -3.82 -16.64
N VAL A 173 3.26 -2.62 -16.24
CA VAL A 173 3.58 -2.06 -14.92
C VAL A 173 2.36 -2.10 -14.01
N LEU A 174 2.48 -2.76 -12.86
CA LEU A 174 1.56 -2.62 -11.74
C LEU A 174 2.14 -1.61 -10.75
N LEU A 175 1.47 -0.46 -10.63
CA LEU A 175 1.80 0.59 -9.68
C LEU A 175 0.81 0.57 -8.50
N ASP A 176 1.29 0.24 -7.31
CA ASP A 176 0.48 0.23 -6.09
C ASP A 176 0.52 1.61 -5.41
N GLU A 177 -0.62 2.32 -5.44
CA GLU A 177 -0.83 3.61 -4.81
C GLU A 177 -1.72 3.55 -3.55
N CYS A 178 -1.83 2.40 -2.88
CA CYS A 178 -2.72 2.21 -1.72
C CYS A 178 -2.47 3.17 -0.54
N PHE A 179 -1.29 3.76 -0.47
CA PHE A 179 -0.93 4.73 0.58
C PHE A 179 -0.91 6.18 0.08
N MET A 180 -1.13 6.42 -1.20
CA MET A 180 -0.98 7.74 -1.82
C MET A 180 -1.86 8.81 -1.16
N ASP A 181 -3.13 8.52 -0.93
CA ASP A 181 -4.08 9.45 -0.29
C ASP A 181 -3.63 9.89 1.14
N LEU A 182 -2.79 9.09 1.82
CA LEU A 182 -2.29 9.40 3.18
C LEU A 182 -1.02 10.26 3.21
N THR A 183 -0.42 10.52 2.07
CA THR A 183 0.77 11.37 1.95
C THR A 183 0.43 12.86 2.04
N GLY A 184 -0.76 13.24 1.58
CA GLY A 184 -1.15 14.65 1.34
C GLY A 184 -0.50 15.25 0.09
N LYS A 185 0.13 14.42 -0.74
CA LYS A 185 0.87 14.82 -1.95
C LYS A 185 0.36 14.11 -3.21
N ALA A 186 -0.88 13.60 -3.18
CA ALA A 186 -1.43 12.80 -4.29
C ALA A 186 -1.42 13.58 -5.61
N ASP A 187 -1.73 14.88 -5.59
CA ASP A 187 -1.76 15.72 -6.80
C ASP A 187 -0.37 15.81 -7.49
N ASP A 188 0.70 15.77 -6.70
CA ASP A 188 2.07 15.88 -7.21
C ASP A 188 2.69 14.52 -7.61
N PHE A 189 2.25 13.41 -6.98
CA PHE A 189 2.94 12.13 -7.09
C PHE A 189 2.10 11.00 -7.70
N SER A 190 0.77 11.06 -7.67
CA SER A 190 -0.08 10.01 -8.27
C SER A 190 -0.06 10.07 -9.80
N LEU A 191 -0.04 8.89 -10.43
CA LEU A 191 -0.12 8.76 -11.88
C LEU A 191 -1.54 8.49 -12.40
N ILE A 192 -2.57 8.56 -11.56
CA ILE A 192 -3.96 8.31 -11.98
C ILE A 192 -4.36 9.26 -13.13
N GLU A 193 -3.97 10.54 -13.09
CA GLU A 193 -4.25 11.52 -14.15
C GLU A 193 -3.56 11.19 -15.49
N LYS A 194 -2.49 10.37 -15.47
CA LYS A 194 -1.73 9.95 -16.65
C LYS A 194 -2.17 8.57 -17.17
N ILE A 195 -3.17 7.94 -16.57
CA ILE A 195 -3.58 6.58 -16.92
C ILE A 195 -3.90 6.42 -18.42
N GLU A 196 -4.49 7.44 -19.03
CA GLU A 196 -4.83 7.44 -20.45
C GLU A 196 -3.61 7.39 -21.38
N SER A 197 -2.46 7.90 -20.92
CA SER A 197 -1.23 7.97 -21.70
C SER A 197 -0.48 6.64 -21.77
N TYR A 198 -0.81 5.68 -20.88
CA TYR A 198 -0.04 4.45 -20.72
C TYR A 198 -0.93 3.20 -20.73
N ARG A 199 -1.03 2.52 -21.88
CA ARG A 199 -1.80 1.27 -22.01
C ARG A 199 -1.17 0.10 -21.25
N ASN A 200 0.11 0.18 -20.92
CA ASN A 200 0.88 -0.79 -20.15
C ASN A 200 0.94 -0.47 -18.64
N LEU A 201 0.06 0.40 -18.13
CA LEU A 201 -0.03 0.76 -16.73
C LEU A 201 -1.34 0.27 -16.10
N LEU A 202 -1.23 -0.38 -14.96
CA LEU A 202 -2.30 -0.65 -14.02
C LEU A 202 -1.98 0.04 -12.70
N ILE A 203 -2.88 0.89 -12.21
CA ILE A 203 -2.73 1.48 -10.86
C ILE A 203 -3.70 0.79 -9.92
N VAL A 204 -3.18 0.27 -8.80
CA VAL A 204 -3.99 -0.35 -7.74
C VAL A 204 -4.12 0.63 -6.58
N ASN A 205 -5.34 0.75 -6.03
CA ASN A 205 -5.61 1.58 -4.86
C ASN A 205 -6.62 0.89 -3.93
N ALA A 206 -6.78 1.39 -2.69
CA ALA A 206 -7.72 0.84 -1.72
C ALA A 206 -8.19 1.85 -0.69
N LEU A 207 -9.42 1.70 -0.21
CA LEU A 207 -9.96 2.51 0.89
C LEU A 207 -9.50 2.01 2.27
N THR A 208 -8.94 0.83 2.35
CA THR A 208 -8.52 0.09 3.56
C THR A 208 -7.68 0.92 4.52
N LYS A 209 -6.69 1.62 3.97
CA LYS A 209 -5.68 2.36 4.74
C LYS A 209 -6.15 3.78 5.03
N THR A 210 -6.62 4.46 4.01
CA THR A 210 -7.07 5.86 4.07
C THR A 210 -8.21 6.07 5.05
N PHE A 211 -9.15 5.13 5.10
CA PHE A 211 -10.34 5.25 5.94
C PHE A 211 -10.37 4.31 7.14
N ALA A 212 -9.26 3.66 7.49
CA ALA A 212 -9.20 2.72 8.63
C ALA A 212 -10.30 1.63 8.60
N VAL A 213 -10.58 1.08 7.43
CA VAL A 213 -11.62 0.06 7.22
C VAL A 213 -11.04 -1.25 6.65
N PRO A 214 -9.99 -1.84 7.28
CA PRO A 214 -9.37 -3.03 6.74
C PRO A 214 -10.33 -4.22 6.67
N GLY A 215 -11.28 -4.32 7.60
CA GLY A 215 -12.31 -5.37 7.60
C GLY A 215 -13.38 -5.22 6.52
N LEU A 216 -13.55 -4.02 5.93
CA LEU A 216 -14.53 -3.79 4.88
C LEU A 216 -14.09 -4.34 3.52
N ARG A 217 -12.78 -4.50 3.31
CA ARG A 217 -12.19 -5.08 2.11
C ARG A 217 -12.61 -4.40 0.81
N ILE A 218 -12.17 -3.17 0.56
CA ILE A 218 -12.41 -2.44 -0.69
C ILE A 218 -11.09 -2.05 -1.32
N GLY A 219 -10.84 -2.54 -2.54
CA GLY A 219 -9.77 -2.11 -3.42
C GLY A 219 -10.31 -1.91 -4.82
N PHE A 220 -9.55 -1.26 -5.66
CA PHE A 220 -9.89 -1.01 -7.05
C PHE A 220 -8.63 -0.77 -7.86
N CYS A 221 -8.75 -0.90 -9.18
CA CYS A 221 -7.67 -0.58 -10.08
C CYS A 221 -8.14 0.28 -11.25
N PHE A 222 -7.17 0.97 -11.86
CA PHE A 222 -7.34 1.78 -13.06
C PHE A 222 -6.45 1.24 -14.18
N CYS A 223 -6.98 1.13 -15.39
CA CYS A 223 -6.20 0.80 -16.59
C CYS A 223 -6.88 1.39 -17.82
N SER A 224 -6.10 2.00 -18.71
CA SER A 224 -6.65 2.54 -19.97
C SER A 224 -6.97 1.45 -21.01
N SER A 225 -6.41 0.26 -20.85
CA SER A 225 -6.68 -0.89 -21.73
C SER A 225 -7.98 -1.61 -21.34
N ASN A 226 -9.03 -1.44 -22.15
CA ASN A 226 -10.30 -2.14 -21.93
C ASN A 226 -10.11 -3.67 -21.98
N GLU A 227 -9.20 -4.17 -22.82
CA GLU A 227 -8.85 -5.59 -22.87
C GLU A 227 -8.30 -6.08 -21.53
N MET A 228 -7.39 -5.30 -20.93
CA MET A 228 -6.81 -5.66 -19.64
C MET A 228 -7.84 -5.60 -18.51
N ILE A 229 -8.71 -4.59 -18.51
CA ILE A 229 -9.82 -4.50 -17.55
C ILE A 229 -10.73 -5.74 -17.66
N LEU A 230 -11.06 -6.18 -18.87
CA LEU A 230 -11.87 -7.38 -19.08
C LEU A 230 -11.15 -8.65 -18.61
N LYS A 231 -9.85 -8.79 -18.92
CA LYS A 231 -9.04 -9.91 -18.42
C LYS A 231 -9.01 -9.97 -16.90
N ILE A 232 -8.86 -8.82 -16.22
CA ILE A 232 -8.90 -8.75 -14.76
C ILE A 232 -10.29 -9.14 -14.23
N LYS A 233 -11.35 -8.60 -14.79
CA LYS A 233 -12.74 -8.94 -14.40
C LYS A 233 -13.01 -10.44 -14.48
N ASN A 234 -12.49 -11.12 -15.50
CA ASN A 234 -12.63 -12.57 -15.66
C ASN A 234 -11.87 -13.40 -14.61
N GLN A 235 -10.97 -12.78 -13.82
CA GLN A 235 -10.27 -13.42 -12.71
C GLN A 235 -10.93 -13.16 -11.35
N ILE A 236 -12.00 -12.39 -11.31
CA ILE A 236 -12.70 -11.99 -10.11
C ILE A 236 -13.99 -12.80 -10.00
N PRO A 237 -14.27 -13.44 -8.84
CA PRO A 237 -15.54 -14.12 -8.62
C PRO A 237 -16.72 -13.14 -8.71
N GLU A 238 -17.86 -13.64 -9.16
CA GLU A 238 -19.11 -12.89 -9.11
C GLU A 238 -19.44 -12.49 -7.67
N TRP A 239 -20.04 -11.31 -7.50
CA TRP A 239 -20.43 -10.75 -6.20
C TRP A 239 -19.28 -10.60 -5.20
N ASN A 240 -18.05 -10.45 -5.65
CA ASN A 240 -16.85 -10.38 -4.83
C ASN A 240 -16.86 -9.24 -3.78
N VAL A 241 -17.38 -8.06 -4.12
CA VAL A 241 -17.49 -6.93 -3.20
C VAL A 241 -18.82 -6.97 -2.46
N SER A 242 -18.78 -7.15 -1.15
CA SER A 242 -20.00 -7.26 -0.35
C SER A 242 -20.91 -6.02 -0.47
N VAL A 243 -22.23 -6.19 -0.28
CA VAL A 243 -23.20 -5.09 -0.36
C VAL A 243 -22.89 -3.95 0.62
N ILE A 244 -22.36 -4.26 1.79
CA ILE A 244 -21.95 -3.24 2.77
C ILE A 244 -20.72 -2.49 2.27
N ALA A 245 -19.73 -3.22 1.72
CA ALA A 245 -18.53 -2.62 1.15
C ALA A 245 -18.88 -1.65 0.01
N GLN A 246 -19.75 -2.05 -0.92
CA GLN A 246 -20.19 -1.18 -2.02
C GLN A 246 -20.85 0.11 -1.49
N LYS A 247 -21.84 -0.02 -0.58
CA LYS A 247 -22.58 1.11 -0.02
C LYS A 247 -21.73 2.07 0.80
N ILE A 248 -20.87 1.53 1.66
CA ILE A 248 -20.01 2.36 2.53
C ILE A 248 -18.87 2.95 1.72
N GLY A 249 -18.25 2.17 0.83
CA GLY A 249 -17.18 2.62 -0.07
C GLY A 249 -17.54 3.85 -0.87
N SER A 250 -18.74 3.84 -1.50
CA SER A 250 -19.27 5.02 -2.23
C SER A 250 -19.37 6.27 -1.36
N LYS A 251 -19.67 6.14 -0.08
CA LYS A 251 -19.79 7.29 0.84
C LYS A 251 -18.45 7.75 1.41
N LEU A 252 -17.51 6.82 1.63
CA LEU A 252 -16.15 7.15 2.06
C LEU A 252 -15.44 8.05 1.04
N LEU A 253 -15.59 7.77 -0.25
CA LEU A 253 -14.99 8.55 -1.34
C LEU A 253 -15.40 10.03 -1.34
N LEU A 254 -16.52 10.38 -0.73
CA LEU A 254 -17.00 11.76 -0.58
C LEU A 254 -16.36 12.52 0.59
N CYS A 255 -15.59 11.83 1.46
CA CYS A 255 -15.06 12.42 2.69
C CYS A 255 -13.72 13.16 2.47
N LYS A 256 -13.63 14.07 1.49
CA LYS A 256 -12.41 14.82 1.15
C LYS A 256 -11.81 15.56 2.35
N LYS A 257 -12.65 16.22 3.18
CA LYS A 257 -12.21 16.95 4.37
C LYS A 257 -11.52 16.03 5.39
N PHE A 258 -12.05 14.82 5.58
CA PHE A 258 -11.45 13.82 6.47
C PHE A 258 -10.04 13.45 6.03
N ILE A 259 -9.81 13.24 4.73
CA ILE A 259 -8.47 12.92 4.18
C ILE A 259 -7.51 14.09 4.43
N SER A 260 -7.92 15.33 4.10
CA SER A 260 -7.09 16.52 4.29
C SER A 260 -6.73 16.77 5.76
N GLU A 261 -7.65 16.59 6.69
CA GLU A 261 -7.36 16.71 8.13
C GLU A 261 -6.46 15.58 8.63
N THR A 262 -6.67 14.35 8.13
CA THR A 262 -5.83 13.19 8.44
C THR A 262 -4.39 13.42 8.01
N THR A 263 -4.14 13.84 6.79
CA THR A 263 -2.78 14.01 6.25
C THR A 263 -2.00 15.08 7.00
N LYS A 264 -2.64 16.19 7.39
CA LYS A 264 -2.04 17.23 8.23
C LYS A 264 -1.60 16.69 9.58
N ARG A 265 -2.48 15.92 10.26
CA ARG A 265 -2.16 15.31 11.56
C ARG A 265 -1.07 14.25 11.44
N LEU A 266 -1.14 13.40 10.43
CA LEU A 266 -0.14 12.38 10.18
C LEU A 266 1.25 12.98 9.93
N SER A 267 1.36 14.09 9.21
CA SER A 267 2.62 14.78 8.99
C SER A 267 3.29 15.23 10.28
N ILE A 268 2.51 15.81 11.21
CA ILE A 268 2.99 16.25 12.54
C ILE A 268 3.45 15.03 13.36
N GLU A 269 2.61 14.01 13.44
CA GLU A 269 2.88 12.81 14.25
C GLU A 269 4.03 11.97 13.69
N ARG A 270 4.18 11.90 12.38
CA ARG A 270 5.29 11.25 11.70
C ARG A 270 6.62 11.91 12.09
N LYS A 271 6.68 13.25 11.96
CA LYS A 271 7.87 14.00 12.35
C LYS A 271 8.19 13.78 13.84
N PHE A 272 7.20 13.92 14.72
CA PHE A 272 7.37 13.68 16.16
C PHE A 272 7.94 12.28 16.44
N LEU A 273 7.40 11.25 15.82
CA LEU A 273 7.79 9.86 16.06
C LEU A 273 9.21 9.59 15.51
N SER A 274 9.53 10.07 14.31
CA SER A 274 10.86 9.94 13.69
C SER A 274 11.93 10.63 14.53
N ASP A 275 11.74 11.92 14.88
CA ASP A 275 12.70 12.70 15.69
C ASP A 275 12.99 12.02 17.05
N ARG A 276 11.99 11.34 17.61
CA ARG A 276 12.15 10.64 18.90
C ARG A 276 12.87 9.31 18.77
N LEU A 277 12.62 8.56 17.70
CA LEU A 277 13.36 7.32 17.43
C LEU A 277 14.85 7.61 17.18
N GLU A 278 15.15 8.65 16.40
CA GLU A 278 16.55 9.07 16.15
C GLU A 278 17.27 9.46 17.45
N LYS A 279 16.61 10.23 18.34
CA LYS A 279 17.14 10.57 19.66
C LYS A 279 17.36 9.36 20.58
N MET A 280 16.73 8.24 20.28
CA MET A 280 16.92 6.97 20.99
C MET A 280 18.00 6.09 20.32
N GLY A 281 18.71 6.59 19.29
CA GLY A 281 19.79 5.91 18.61
C GLY A 281 19.36 4.98 17.47
N PHE A 282 18.09 5.02 17.03
CA PHE A 282 17.65 4.27 15.86
C PHE A 282 17.94 5.05 14.59
N LYS A 283 18.35 4.33 13.53
CA LYS A 283 18.41 4.90 12.18
C LYS A 283 17.01 4.87 11.57
N THR A 284 16.42 6.03 11.29
CA THR A 284 15.14 6.12 10.58
C THR A 284 15.36 6.39 9.10
N TYR A 285 14.36 6.04 8.26
CA TYR A 285 14.37 6.29 6.84
C TYR A 285 13.30 7.32 6.49
N THR A 286 13.65 8.26 5.59
CA THR A 286 12.73 9.32 5.16
C THR A 286 11.47 8.70 4.56
N THR A 287 10.31 9.07 5.11
CA THR A 287 9.01 8.58 4.69
C THR A 287 8.01 9.71 4.50
N ASP A 288 7.15 9.59 3.50
CA ASP A 288 5.98 10.46 3.29
C ASP A 288 4.66 9.76 3.65
N SER A 289 4.72 8.48 4.02
CA SER A 289 3.57 7.65 4.35
C SER A 289 3.16 7.73 5.83
N ASN A 290 2.19 6.95 6.23
CA ASN A 290 1.70 6.82 7.60
C ASN A 290 2.42 5.71 8.41
N PHE A 291 3.67 5.41 8.07
CA PHE A 291 4.52 4.47 8.79
C PHE A 291 5.99 4.87 8.67
N ILE A 292 6.81 4.37 9.58
CA ILE A 292 8.25 4.63 9.64
C ILE A 292 8.97 3.28 9.62
N LEU A 293 9.88 3.10 8.65
CA LEU A 293 10.91 2.07 8.71
C LEU A 293 12.07 2.60 9.54
N PHE A 294 12.60 1.78 10.44
CA PHE A 294 13.79 2.10 11.21
C PHE A 294 14.65 0.86 11.43
N HIS A 295 15.93 1.07 11.66
CA HIS A 295 16.89 0.01 11.93
C HIS A 295 17.49 0.17 13.33
N SER A 296 17.63 -0.95 14.03
CA SER A 296 18.33 -1.08 15.31
C SER A 296 19.55 -1.97 15.12
N GLU A 297 20.74 -1.42 15.35
CA GLU A 297 21.98 -2.20 15.33
C GLU A 297 22.09 -3.13 16.53
N ASN A 298 21.68 -2.64 17.69
CA ASN A 298 21.92 -3.28 18.99
C ASN A 298 20.74 -4.16 19.47
N GLU A 299 19.54 -3.98 18.92
CA GLU A 299 18.34 -4.69 19.39
C GLU A 299 17.68 -5.45 18.25
N LYS A 300 17.90 -6.75 18.22
CA LYS A 300 17.39 -7.64 17.14
C LYS A 300 16.09 -8.37 17.51
N ILE A 301 15.65 -8.27 18.78
CA ILE A 301 14.43 -8.89 19.29
C ILE A 301 13.44 -7.86 19.84
N LEU A 302 13.45 -6.64 19.29
CA LEU A 302 12.59 -5.53 19.74
C LEU A 302 11.11 -5.87 19.62
N LYS A 303 10.70 -6.60 18.58
CA LYS A 303 9.31 -7.05 18.38
C LYS A 303 8.85 -7.92 19.54
N GLU A 304 9.65 -8.91 19.93
CA GLU A 304 9.34 -9.85 21.01
C GLU A 304 9.22 -9.13 22.35
N LYS A 305 10.18 -8.29 22.68
CA LYS A 305 10.17 -7.45 23.91
C LYS A 305 8.97 -6.52 23.99
N LEU A 306 8.55 -5.92 22.87
CA LEU A 306 7.36 -5.06 22.82
C LEU A 306 6.07 -5.88 22.88
N LEU A 307 6.05 -7.08 22.33
CA LEU A 307 4.90 -7.97 22.42
C LEU A 307 4.59 -8.39 23.86
N GLU A 308 5.62 -8.60 24.70
CA GLU A 308 5.47 -8.79 26.16
C GLU A 308 4.80 -7.59 26.85
N LYS A 309 4.86 -6.40 26.22
CA LYS A 309 4.16 -5.20 26.67
C LYS A 309 2.82 -4.97 25.95
N GLU A 310 2.29 -6.03 25.31
CA GLU A 310 1.04 -5.99 24.52
C GLU A 310 1.10 -4.99 23.32
N ILE A 311 2.31 -4.71 22.79
CA ILE A 311 2.53 -3.84 21.64
C ILE A 311 3.08 -4.67 20.48
N LEU A 312 2.37 -4.69 19.37
CA LEU A 312 2.79 -5.38 18.16
C LEU A 312 3.40 -4.38 17.16
N ILE A 313 4.64 -4.65 16.71
CA ILE A 313 5.31 -3.95 15.61
C ILE A 313 5.60 -4.91 14.48
N ARG A 314 5.93 -4.40 13.29
CA ARG A 314 6.33 -5.21 12.13
C ARG A 314 7.84 -5.42 12.13
N ASP A 315 8.28 -6.64 12.31
CA ASP A 315 9.64 -7.08 11.99
C ASP A 315 9.75 -7.22 10.46
N CYS A 316 10.73 -6.55 9.86
CA CYS A 316 10.94 -6.50 8.43
C CYS A 316 12.11 -7.39 7.97
N SER A 317 12.59 -8.30 8.79
CA SER A 317 13.70 -9.21 8.46
C SER A 317 13.39 -10.18 7.31
N ASP A 318 12.11 -10.40 7.02
CA ASP A 318 11.61 -11.23 5.91
C ASP A 318 11.42 -10.46 4.58
N TYR A 319 11.73 -9.16 4.57
CA TYR A 319 11.78 -8.41 3.32
C TYR A 319 13.12 -8.66 2.62
N GLU A 320 13.07 -8.82 1.30
CA GLU A 320 14.29 -8.95 0.49
C GLU A 320 15.22 -7.76 0.74
N ILE A 321 16.51 -8.01 0.90
CA ILE A 321 17.59 -7.06 1.22
C ILE A 321 17.56 -6.42 2.62
N LEU A 322 16.49 -6.58 3.39
CA LEU A 322 16.48 -6.19 4.79
C LEU A 322 16.87 -7.40 5.64
N GLY A 323 17.59 -7.20 6.69
CA GLY A 323 17.99 -8.25 7.63
C GLY A 323 17.36 -8.05 9.00
N SER A 324 17.88 -8.75 9.99
CA SER A 324 17.47 -8.57 11.38
C SER A 324 17.74 -7.15 11.87
N GLY A 325 16.85 -6.62 12.70
CA GLY A 325 16.95 -5.26 13.25
C GLY A 325 16.18 -4.21 12.44
N TYR A 326 15.61 -4.55 11.28
CA TYR A 326 14.72 -3.66 10.56
C TYR A 326 13.29 -3.83 11.05
N TYR A 327 12.70 -2.73 11.48
CA TYR A 327 11.35 -2.68 12.01
C TYR A 327 10.53 -1.60 11.32
N ARG A 328 9.23 -1.83 11.19
CA ARG A 328 8.28 -0.82 10.70
C ARG A 328 7.17 -0.63 11.72
N ILE A 329 6.86 0.62 12.02
CA ILE A 329 5.74 1.01 12.88
C ILE A 329 4.80 1.98 12.17
N ALA A 330 3.51 1.83 12.40
CA ALA A 330 2.51 2.77 11.94
C ALA A 330 2.62 4.10 12.73
N VAL A 331 2.41 5.22 12.04
CA VAL A 331 2.17 6.52 12.68
C VAL A 331 0.74 6.54 13.19
N LYS A 332 0.58 6.73 14.50
CA LYS A 332 -0.74 6.70 15.17
C LYS A 332 -1.07 8.04 15.83
N THR A 333 -2.08 8.03 16.71
CA THR A 333 -2.41 9.21 17.52
C THR A 333 -1.25 9.59 18.45
N HIS A 334 -1.16 10.87 18.82
CA HIS A 334 -0.09 11.35 19.71
C HIS A 334 0.03 10.55 21.01
N ARG A 335 -1.10 10.16 21.61
CA ARG A 335 -1.13 9.33 22.81
C ARG A 335 -0.52 7.95 22.57
N GLU A 336 -0.86 7.30 21.47
CA GLU A 336 -0.31 5.99 21.12
C GLU A 336 1.17 6.09 20.77
N ASN A 337 1.59 7.13 20.01
CA ASN A 337 2.98 7.37 19.66
C ASN A 337 3.85 7.60 20.90
N LYS A 338 3.37 8.36 21.89
CA LYS A 338 4.04 8.47 23.20
C LYS A 338 4.13 7.13 23.93
N LYS A 339 3.09 6.31 23.83
CA LYS A 339 3.06 4.99 24.47
C LYS A 339 4.11 4.05 23.90
N ILE A 340 4.22 3.93 22.58
CA ILE A 340 5.24 3.06 21.97
C ILE A 340 6.65 3.57 22.29
N LEU A 341 6.92 4.87 22.18
CA LEU A 341 8.23 5.45 22.53
C LEU A 341 8.63 5.17 23.98
N SER A 342 7.71 5.35 24.95
CA SER A 342 7.97 5.04 26.34
C SER A 342 8.22 3.55 26.58
N SER A 343 7.56 2.70 25.81
CA SER A 343 7.74 1.24 25.91
C SER A 343 9.07 0.80 25.29
N ILE A 344 9.46 1.35 24.13
CA ILE A 344 10.77 1.13 23.52
C ILE A 344 11.88 1.52 24.52
N LYS A 345 11.79 2.73 25.12
CA LYS A 345 12.75 3.18 26.11
C LYS A 345 12.93 2.19 27.27
N LYS A 346 11.82 1.67 27.80
CA LYS A 346 11.83 0.70 28.90
C LYS A 346 12.45 -0.65 28.52
N VAL A 347 12.19 -1.16 27.31
CA VAL A 347 12.73 -2.47 26.87
C VAL A 347 14.19 -2.37 26.43
N MET A 348 14.66 -1.16 26.09
CA MET A 348 16.07 -0.87 25.79
C MET A 348 16.92 -0.66 27.05
N GLY A 349 16.33 -0.58 28.25
CA GLY A 349 17.05 -0.35 29.51
C GLY A 349 17.52 1.09 29.72
N ALA A 350 16.88 2.05 29.01
CA ALA A 350 17.23 3.48 29.05
C ALA A 350 16.22 4.31 29.84
#